data_634f81a27a06b6119e0933691fadcc72
#
_entry.id   634f81a27a06b6119e0933691fadcc72
#
_cell.length_a   1.000
_cell.length_b   1.000
_cell.length_c   1.000
_cell.angle_alpha   90.00
_cell.angle_beta   90.00
_cell.angle_gamma   90.00
#
_symmetry.space_group_name_H-M   'P 1'
#
loop_
_entity.id
_entity.type
_entity.pdbx_description
1 polymer ?
#
loop_
_entity_poly.entity_id
_entity_poly.type
_entity_poly.pdbx_seq_one_letter_code
_entity_poly.pdbx_strand_id
1 'polypeptide(L)'
;MLPIELEIYFNTDETDNLEKMGLTSHVTNCETRLMTFFKIDAIGIAKEPDGFEYGIIYSAADNFASVLTYQELKQLLNPQQQSI
;
A
#
# COMPACT_ATOMS: atom_id res chain seq x y z
N MET A 1 -9.30 6.83 16.64
CA MET A 1 -9.41 6.81 15.16
C MET A 1 -10.42 5.76 14.74
N LEU A 2 -11.26 6.09 13.80
CA LEU A 2 -12.20 5.14 13.24
C LEU A 2 -11.51 4.16 12.31
N PRO A 3 -11.98 2.90 12.23
CA PRO A 3 -11.44 1.97 11.26
C PRO A 3 -11.58 2.50 9.83
N ILE A 4 -10.60 2.23 9.00
CA ILE A 4 -10.63 2.66 7.61
C ILE A 4 -10.34 1.46 6.72
N GLU A 5 -11.08 1.35 5.62
CA GLU A 5 -10.90 0.29 4.64
C GLU A 5 -10.13 0.82 3.45
N LEU A 6 -9.06 0.12 3.11
CA LEU A 6 -8.18 0.51 1.99
C LEU A 6 -7.85 -0.72 1.18
N GLU A 7 -7.75 -0.56 -0.13
CA GLU A 7 -7.30 -1.63 -0.99
C GLU A 7 -5.78 -1.72 -0.93
N ILE A 8 -5.28 -2.93 -0.77
CA ILE A 8 -3.86 -3.20 -0.73
C ILE A 8 -3.50 -4.29 -1.73
N TYR A 9 -2.23 -4.31 -2.14
CA TYR A 9 -1.70 -5.33 -3.02
C TYR A 9 -1.24 -6.54 -2.21
N PHE A 10 -1.60 -7.72 -2.67
CA PHE A 10 -1.17 -8.98 -2.05
C PHE A 10 -0.34 -9.79 -3.03
N ASN A 11 0.69 -10.44 -2.51
CA ASN A 11 1.41 -11.42 -3.28
C ASN A 11 0.53 -12.66 -3.46
N THR A 12 0.50 -13.16 -4.68
CA THR A 12 -0.17 -14.42 -5.00
C THR A 12 0.89 -15.51 -5.15
N ASP A 13 0.45 -16.77 -5.22
CA ASP A 13 1.35 -17.88 -5.48
C ASP A 13 2.09 -17.69 -6.81
N GLU A 14 1.41 -17.12 -7.79
CA GLU A 14 1.98 -16.82 -9.09
C GLU A 14 3.11 -15.78 -8.98
N THR A 15 2.88 -14.73 -8.22
CA THR A 15 3.87 -13.68 -7.97
C THR A 15 5.08 -14.23 -7.24
N ASP A 16 4.85 -15.07 -6.22
CA ASP A 16 5.92 -15.71 -5.46
C ASP A 16 6.76 -16.62 -6.35
N ASN A 17 6.12 -17.35 -7.25
CA ASN A 17 6.83 -18.24 -8.17
C ASN A 17 7.75 -17.46 -9.11
N LEU A 18 7.28 -16.30 -9.60
CA LEU A 18 8.10 -15.45 -10.45
C LEU A 18 9.35 -14.97 -9.71
N GLU A 19 9.19 -14.57 -8.46
CA GLU A 19 10.31 -14.13 -7.64
C GLU A 19 11.31 -15.25 -7.40
N LYS A 20 10.83 -16.47 -7.14
CA LYS A 20 11.70 -17.63 -6.94
C LYS A 20 12.49 -17.99 -8.19
N MET A 21 11.96 -17.66 -9.35
CA MET A 21 12.62 -17.88 -10.63
C MET A 21 13.57 -16.75 -11.00
N GLY A 22 13.75 -15.76 -10.12
CA GLY A 22 14.62 -14.63 -10.38
C GLY A 22 14.00 -13.55 -11.24
N LEU A 23 12.70 -13.62 -11.48
CA LEU A 23 11.98 -12.61 -12.26
C LEU A 23 11.35 -11.60 -11.33
N THR A 24 11.43 -10.32 -11.70
CA THR A 24 10.77 -9.28 -10.93
C THR A 24 9.33 -9.11 -11.40
N SER A 25 8.43 -8.93 -10.43
CA SER A 25 7.02 -8.70 -10.70
C SER A 25 6.66 -7.28 -10.32
N HIS A 26 5.97 -6.58 -11.22
CA HIS A 26 5.47 -5.24 -10.92
C HIS A 26 4.36 -5.35 -9.87
N VAL A 27 4.28 -4.34 -8.99
CA VAL A 27 3.28 -4.35 -7.92
C VAL A 27 1.84 -4.46 -8.47
N THR A 28 1.58 -3.91 -9.64
CA THR A 28 0.25 -3.97 -10.26
C THR A 28 -0.14 -5.37 -10.73
N ASN A 29 0.80 -6.31 -10.75
CA ASN A 29 0.49 -7.70 -11.07
C ASN A 29 -0.02 -8.48 -9.85
N CYS A 30 0.05 -7.89 -8.67
CA CYS A 30 -0.46 -8.50 -7.46
C CYS A 30 -1.98 -8.38 -7.42
N GLU A 31 -2.62 -9.29 -6.68
CA GLU A 31 -4.04 -9.14 -6.41
C GLU A 31 -4.27 -7.96 -5.47
N THR A 32 -5.45 -7.37 -5.54
CA THR A 32 -5.85 -6.34 -4.59
C THR A 32 -6.96 -6.86 -3.70
N ARG A 33 -6.92 -6.47 -2.44
CA ARG A 33 -7.95 -6.81 -1.47
C ARG A 33 -8.25 -5.62 -0.59
N LEU A 34 -9.50 -5.54 -0.16
CA LEU A 34 -9.91 -4.55 0.81
C LEU A 34 -9.47 -5.01 2.20
N MET A 35 -8.81 -4.14 2.92
CA MET A 35 -8.35 -4.44 4.28
C MET A 35 -8.78 -3.33 5.22
N THR A 36 -9.22 -3.70 6.41
CA THR A 36 -9.64 -2.74 7.42
C THR A 36 -8.47 -2.48 8.37
N PHE A 37 -8.12 -1.21 8.52
CA PHE A 37 -7.07 -0.78 9.43
C PHE A 37 -7.70 -0.08 10.62
N PHE A 38 -7.41 -0.55 11.81
CA PHE A 38 -7.88 0.08 13.05
C PHE A 38 -6.90 1.12 13.54
N LYS A 39 -5.65 1.04 13.10
CA LYS A 39 -4.63 2.00 13.45
C LYS A 39 -3.59 2.02 12.35
N ILE A 40 -3.19 3.21 11.96
CA ILE A 40 -2.11 3.40 11.00
C ILE A 40 -1.01 4.19 11.68
N ASP A 41 0.18 3.62 11.75
CA ASP A 41 1.30 4.24 12.45
C ASP A 41 2.04 5.25 11.59
N ALA A 42 2.15 4.97 10.30
CA ALA A 42 2.84 5.84 9.37
C ALA A 42 2.45 5.50 7.94
N ILE A 43 2.73 6.41 7.03
CA ILE A 43 2.60 6.15 5.60
C ILE A 43 3.89 6.54 4.92
N GLY A 44 4.20 5.90 3.82
CA GLY A 44 5.41 6.17 3.07
C GLY A 44 5.17 6.08 1.57
N ILE A 45 6.22 6.25 0.82
CA ILE A 45 6.17 6.20 -0.63
C ILE A 45 7.10 5.10 -1.12
N ALA A 46 6.64 4.36 -2.12
CA ALA A 46 7.44 3.35 -2.78
C ALA A 46 7.37 3.57 -4.29
N LYS A 47 8.37 3.08 -4.98
CA LYS A 47 8.48 3.30 -6.41
C LYS A 47 9.01 2.04 -7.08
N GLU A 48 8.36 1.66 -8.16
CA GLU A 48 8.85 0.59 -9.03
C GLU A 48 10.00 1.09 -9.89
N PRO A 49 10.82 0.20 -10.43
CA PRO A 49 11.94 0.62 -11.29
C PRO A 49 11.51 1.45 -12.51
N ASP A 50 10.28 1.30 -12.97
CA ASP A 50 9.77 2.07 -14.11
C ASP A 50 9.24 3.44 -13.71
N GLY A 51 9.29 3.79 -12.42
CA GLY A 51 8.83 5.08 -11.92
C GLY A 51 7.42 5.07 -11.36
N PHE A 52 6.71 3.95 -11.44
CA PHE A 52 5.37 3.86 -10.87
C PHE A 52 5.42 4.00 -9.36
N GLU A 53 4.68 4.96 -8.81
CA GLU A 53 4.68 5.26 -7.37
C GLU A 53 3.40 4.74 -6.72
N TYR A 54 3.54 4.27 -5.48
CA TYR A 54 2.39 3.85 -4.69
C TYR A 54 2.69 4.09 -3.21
N GLY A 55 1.61 4.18 -2.43
CA GLY A 55 1.74 4.43 -1.00
C GLY A 55 2.02 3.16 -0.21
N ILE A 56 2.74 3.31 0.89
CA ILE A 56 2.99 2.22 1.84
C ILE A 56 2.30 2.59 3.14
N ILE A 57 1.60 1.63 3.73
CA ILE A 57 0.94 1.79 5.02
C ILE A 57 1.71 0.97 6.05
N TYR A 58 2.09 1.61 7.16
CA TYR A 58 2.76 0.93 8.27
C TYR A 58 1.76 0.79 9.40
N SER A 59 1.51 -0.43 9.81
CA SER A 59 0.52 -0.72 10.85
C SER A 59 0.93 -2.00 11.58
N ALA A 60 0.93 -1.95 12.92
CA ALA A 60 1.20 -3.11 13.77
C ALA A 60 2.54 -3.80 13.43
N ALA A 61 3.58 -3.00 13.17
CA ALA A 61 4.93 -3.48 12.84
C ALA A 61 5.02 -4.19 11.48
N ASP A 62 3.98 -4.13 10.68
CA ASP A 62 3.97 -4.63 9.30
C ASP A 62 3.84 -3.48 8.32
N ASN A 63 4.09 -3.77 7.05
CA ASN A 63 3.86 -2.78 6.01
C ASN A 63 3.01 -3.39 4.89
N PHE A 64 2.25 -2.55 4.22
CA PHE A 64 1.29 -2.96 3.20
C PHE A 64 1.38 -2.02 2.01
N ALA A 65 1.48 -2.56 0.81
CA ALA A 65 1.48 -1.77 -0.41
C ALA A 65 0.03 -1.36 -0.73
N SER A 66 -0.21 -0.07 -0.83
CA SER A 66 -1.55 0.46 -1.07
C SER A 66 -1.79 0.71 -2.56
N VAL A 67 -3.02 0.52 -2.99
CA VAL A 67 -3.44 0.92 -4.33
C VAL A 67 -3.41 2.45 -4.47
N LEU A 68 -3.63 3.15 -3.37
CA LEU A 68 -3.57 4.61 -3.36
C LEU A 68 -2.13 5.10 -3.32
N THR A 69 -1.91 6.28 -3.90
CA THR A 69 -0.60 6.93 -3.82
C THR A 69 -0.37 7.52 -2.42
N TYR A 70 0.87 7.90 -2.15
CA TYR A 70 1.22 8.55 -0.89
C TYR A 70 0.38 9.82 -0.69
N GLN A 71 0.21 10.63 -1.73
CA GLN A 71 -0.57 11.88 -1.62
C GLN A 71 -2.03 11.59 -1.33
N GLU A 72 -2.59 10.57 -1.97
CA GLU A 72 -3.98 10.18 -1.71
C GLU A 72 -4.17 9.68 -0.28
N LEU A 73 -3.22 8.87 0.21
CA LEU A 73 -3.27 8.41 1.59
C LEU A 73 -3.16 9.57 2.57
N LYS A 74 -2.27 10.51 2.29
CA LYS A 74 -2.06 11.66 3.15
C LYS A 74 -3.34 12.49 3.26
N GLN A 75 -4.01 12.73 2.14
CA GLN A 75 -5.26 13.48 2.15
C GLN A 75 -6.37 12.74 2.89
N LEU A 76 -6.43 11.43 2.72
CA LEU A 76 -7.47 10.62 3.33
C LEU A 76 -7.30 10.54 4.84
N LEU A 77 -6.06 10.40 5.31
CA LEU A 77 -5.77 10.16 6.72
C LEU A 77 -5.63 11.42 7.56
N ASN A 78 -5.43 12.57 6.93
CA ASN A 78 -5.22 13.83 7.65
C ASN A 78 -6.12 14.96 7.15
N PRO A 79 -7.43 14.72 6.99
CA PRO A 79 -8.31 15.79 6.50
C PRO A 79 -8.39 16.96 7.46
N GLN A 80 -8.21 16.72 8.76
CA GLN A 80 -8.34 17.77 9.77
C GLN A 80 -7.21 18.77 9.75
N GLN A 81 -6.03 18.35 9.32
CA GLN A 81 -4.89 19.24 9.22
C GLN A 81 -5.05 20.26 8.10
N GLN A 82 -5.88 19.94 7.13
CA GLN A 82 -6.13 20.82 6.00
C GLN A 82 -7.14 21.91 6.32
N SER A 83 -7.89 21.74 7.35
CA SER A 83 -8.95 22.70 7.70
C SER A 83 -8.49 23.82 8.61
N ILE A 84 -7.25 23.81 8.99
CA ILE A 84 -6.70 24.82 9.90
C ILE A 84 -6.29 26.09 9.15
#